data_a9e6411e9fab095476594651638a7ebb
#
_entry.id   a9e6411e9fab095476594651638a7ebb
#
_cell.length_a   1.000
_cell.length_b   1.000
_cell.length_c   1.000
_cell.angle_alpha   90.00
_cell.angle_beta   90.00
_cell.angle_gamma   90.00
#
_symmetry.space_group_name_H-M   'P 1'
#
loop_
_entity.id
_entity.type
_entity.pdbx_description
1 polymer ?
#
loop_
_entity_poly.entity_id
_entity_poly.type
_entity_poly.pdbx_seq_one_letter_code
_entity_poly.pdbx_strand_id
1 'polypeptide(L)'
;YCGDKGDIWAYIFSEYRTETLIGFFILFAGIVTIIFSMALGIVYKVQFDMEYLGWCMLLGAIWMLGESKLRQLWISNASVLASMCFIVIMLCPIPLLLYIDSVQRGRYTKLYHIMEGVACLNFLISTILQLSGKLDYIETMPAGHVIMVLTFFLILGTFIRDIRGGESHSYHLVLAGVLAAMVAVLIEAVSVYFVVLISGIVIGIGLLVLLFMNIVRTMKSVRDMELQRQKEEVEKRRRQTEKMALQMIRTLSTTLEAKDEYINGHSYRVAQYAALIAREMGWSQKEVLNLKNAAYLHDVGKIGIPDTILNKPSRLTEEEYDLIKAHTVIGADILKDITMIEHVVDVARYHHERYDGSGYPDGLVGEEIPIHARIVAVADSYDAMNSRRIYRSALPVGIIYEEIQKNRGIQFDPNIADVFLSLMKEGKLNLEEAGEEQGGSDEMEDLERETGKFLSDVMATMRSQEDNENYDYLTGLFMRSKGEVMIAQLMQEHPGCLVFLDMDNLKKINDLFGHKAGDRALKLLGNLIADVTCGHVGCRFG
;
A
#
# COMPACT_ATOMS: atom_id res chain seq x y z
N TYR A 1 3.73 55.48 51.53
CA TYR A 1 4.87 55.74 50.62
C TYR A 1 4.69 57.11 50.01
N CYS A 2 5.52 58.09 50.42
CA CYS A 2 5.64 59.41 49.78
C CYS A 2 6.92 59.39 48.94
N GLY A 3 6.89 58.68 47.79
CA GLY A 3 7.97 58.64 46.82
C GLY A 3 7.59 59.36 45.54
N ASP A 4 8.56 59.66 44.68
CA ASP A 4 8.30 60.15 43.32
C ASP A 4 7.41 59.16 42.54
N LYS A 5 6.62 59.67 41.59
CA LYS A 5 5.74 58.81 40.76
C LYS A 5 6.49 57.62 40.15
N GLY A 6 7.76 57.78 39.82
CA GLY A 6 8.62 56.74 39.31
C GLY A 6 8.88 55.61 40.30
N ASP A 7 9.13 55.95 41.55
CA ASP A 7 9.38 54.95 42.64
C ASP A 7 8.15 54.15 42.96
N ILE A 8 6.96 54.76 42.95
CA ILE A 8 5.68 54.08 43.16
C ILE A 8 5.42 53.10 42.04
N TRP A 9 5.62 53.49 40.79
CA TRP A 9 5.48 52.60 39.64
C TRP A 9 6.47 51.47 39.67
N ALA A 10 7.74 51.72 39.97
CA ALA A 10 8.76 50.69 40.10
C ALA A 10 8.40 49.65 41.18
N TYR A 11 7.87 50.12 42.32
CA TYR A 11 7.41 49.23 43.41
C TYR A 11 6.21 48.38 42.95
N ILE A 12 5.17 48.98 42.37
CA ILE A 12 4.00 48.26 41.89
C ILE A 12 4.39 47.23 40.84
N PHE A 13 5.23 47.60 39.88
CA PHE A 13 5.74 46.69 38.87
C PHE A 13 6.56 45.53 39.46
N SER A 14 7.41 45.82 40.46
CA SER A 14 8.26 44.79 41.09
C SER A 14 7.43 43.75 41.85
N GLU A 15 6.34 44.18 42.46
CA GLU A 15 5.49 43.31 43.29
C GLU A 15 4.55 42.44 42.46
N TYR A 16 3.96 42.98 41.37
CA TYR A 16 2.90 42.28 40.60
C TYR A 16 3.38 41.80 39.20
N ARG A 17 4.65 42.00 38.85
CA ARG A 17 5.21 41.59 37.53
C ARG A 17 5.07 40.10 37.29
N THR A 18 5.24 39.27 38.32
CA THR A 18 5.28 37.80 38.20
C THR A 18 3.95 37.24 37.71
N GLU A 19 2.83 37.66 38.32
CA GLU A 19 1.47 37.24 37.91
C GLU A 19 1.19 37.63 36.47
N THR A 20 1.49 38.88 36.11
CA THR A 20 1.25 39.38 34.74
C THR A 20 2.09 38.68 33.73
N LEU A 21 3.37 38.41 34.02
CA LEU A 21 4.27 37.67 33.11
C LEU A 21 3.80 36.22 32.92
N ILE A 22 3.37 35.53 33.97
CA ILE A 22 2.82 34.19 33.88
C ILE A 22 1.52 34.20 33.04
N GLY A 23 0.62 35.18 33.26
CA GLY A 23 -0.58 35.32 32.45
C GLY A 23 -0.29 35.48 30.95
N PHE A 24 0.64 36.35 30.59
CA PHE A 24 1.05 36.51 29.19
C PHE A 24 1.74 35.25 28.63
N PHE A 25 2.55 34.58 29.43
CA PHE A 25 3.19 33.34 29.00
C PHE A 25 2.14 32.24 28.72
N ILE A 26 1.12 32.11 29.59
CA ILE A 26 0.05 31.12 29.36
C ILE A 26 -0.80 31.50 28.14
N LEU A 27 -1.09 32.81 27.96
CA LEU A 27 -1.80 33.31 26.79
C LEU A 27 -1.06 32.92 25.48
N PHE A 28 0.23 33.22 25.43
CA PHE A 28 1.07 32.86 24.31
C PHE A 28 1.12 31.35 24.10
N ALA A 29 1.36 30.56 25.17
CA ALA A 29 1.38 29.11 25.11
C ALA A 29 0.04 28.53 24.62
N GLY A 30 -1.09 29.09 25.05
CA GLY A 30 -2.42 28.69 24.59
C GLY A 30 -2.60 28.90 23.07
N ILE A 31 -2.23 30.08 22.57
CA ILE A 31 -2.29 30.39 21.13
C ILE A 31 -1.40 29.44 20.33
N VAL A 32 -0.14 29.25 20.75
CA VAL A 32 0.80 28.32 20.11
C VAL A 32 0.26 26.88 20.10
N THR A 33 -0.35 26.45 21.20
CA THR A 33 -0.94 25.12 21.33
C THR A 33 -2.08 24.91 20.34
N ILE A 34 -2.96 25.91 20.16
CA ILE A 34 -4.05 25.85 19.16
C ILE A 34 -3.47 25.73 17.75
N ILE A 35 -2.55 26.64 17.38
CA ILE A 35 -1.92 26.66 16.05
C ILE A 35 -1.21 25.33 15.77
N PHE A 36 -0.46 24.82 16.74
CA PHE A 36 0.27 23.58 16.62
C PHE A 36 -0.67 22.38 16.46
N SER A 37 -1.75 22.33 17.24
CA SER A 37 -2.79 21.30 17.12
C SER A 37 -3.42 21.29 15.73
N MET A 38 -3.79 22.47 15.22
CA MET A 38 -4.35 22.61 13.87
C MET A 38 -3.35 22.14 12.79
N ALA A 39 -2.07 22.52 12.91
CA ALA A 39 -1.02 22.10 11.98
C ALA A 39 -0.84 20.56 11.96
N LEU A 40 -0.79 19.94 13.15
CA LEU A 40 -0.75 18.47 13.26
C LEU A 40 -2.01 17.83 12.66
N GLY A 41 -3.17 18.41 12.91
CA GLY A 41 -4.45 17.94 12.35
C GLY A 41 -4.44 17.91 10.81
N ILE A 42 -3.87 18.92 10.17
CA ILE A 42 -3.71 19.00 8.71
C ILE A 42 -2.75 17.91 8.21
N VAL A 43 -1.59 17.73 8.86
CA VAL A 43 -0.55 16.79 8.45
C VAL A 43 -1.00 15.34 8.60
N TYR A 44 -1.59 15.00 9.75
CA TYR A 44 -1.97 13.63 10.09
C TYR A 44 -3.42 13.30 9.78
N LYS A 45 -4.23 14.30 9.37
CA LYS A 45 -5.69 14.16 9.11
C LYS A 45 -6.47 13.59 10.31
N VAL A 46 -6.03 13.94 11.51
CA VAL A 46 -6.61 13.50 12.79
C VAL A 46 -6.79 14.73 13.68
N GLN A 47 -7.92 14.81 14.38
CA GLN A 47 -8.13 15.87 15.37
C GLN A 47 -7.36 15.56 16.65
N PHE A 48 -6.58 16.51 17.13
CA PHE A 48 -5.79 16.40 18.36
C PHE A 48 -6.48 17.14 19.51
N ASP A 49 -6.47 16.54 20.69
CA ASP A 49 -7.08 17.09 21.93
C ASP A 49 -6.46 18.41 22.38
N MET A 50 -5.23 18.71 21.91
CA MET A 50 -4.47 19.90 22.28
C MET A 50 -5.18 21.20 21.93
N GLU A 51 -6.07 21.21 20.93
CA GLU A 51 -6.85 22.39 20.55
C GLU A 51 -7.73 22.85 21.71
N TYR A 52 -8.48 21.94 22.32
CA TYR A 52 -9.35 22.25 23.45
C TYR A 52 -8.58 22.71 24.69
N LEU A 53 -7.41 22.09 24.93
CA LEU A 53 -6.52 22.54 26.01
C LEU A 53 -5.99 23.97 25.74
N GLY A 54 -5.65 24.29 24.49
CA GLY A 54 -5.25 25.64 24.11
C GLY A 54 -6.35 26.68 24.41
N TRP A 55 -7.62 26.37 24.14
CA TRP A 55 -8.75 27.21 24.49
C TRP A 55 -8.91 27.35 26.02
N CYS A 56 -8.72 26.27 26.81
CA CYS A 56 -8.69 26.35 28.27
C CYS A 56 -7.61 27.32 28.77
N MET A 57 -6.40 27.20 28.20
CA MET A 57 -5.28 28.08 28.58
C MET A 57 -5.54 29.54 28.22
N LEU A 58 -6.13 29.78 27.04
CA LEU A 58 -6.44 31.12 26.56
C LEU A 58 -7.46 31.79 27.49
N LEU A 59 -8.55 31.11 27.83
CA LEU A 59 -9.54 31.61 28.77
C LEU A 59 -8.94 31.82 30.18
N GLY A 60 -8.18 30.84 30.70
CA GLY A 60 -7.49 30.96 31.96
C GLY A 60 -6.52 32.13 32.01
N ALA A 61 -5.77 32.39 30.95
CA ALA A 61 -4.87 33.53 30.87
C ALA A 61 -5.60 34.88 30.82
N ILE A 62 -6.71 34.99 30.08
CA ILE A 62 -7.53 36.19 30.03
C ILE A 62 -8.10 36.47 31.45
N TRP A 63 -8.55 35.44 32.15
CA TRP A 63 -9.00 35.59 33.53
C TRP A 63 -7.87 36.07 34.46
N MET A 64 -6.70 35.44 34.43
CA MET A 64 -5.52 35.82 35.24
C MET A 64 -5.09 37.27 34.99
N LEU A 65 -5.01 37.69 33.71
CA LEU A 65 -4.66 39.06 33.36
C LEU A 65 -5.74 40.06 33.82
N GLY A 66 -7.00 39.66 33.78
CA GLY A 66 -8.13 40.47 34.23
C GLY A 66 -8.19 40.64 35.76
N GLU A 67 -7.75 39.65 36.54
CA GLU A 67 -7.66 39.72 38.00
C GLU A 67 -6.34 40.38 38.46
N SER A 68 -5.32 40.49 37.62
CA SER A 68 -4.05 41.14 37.95
C SER A 68 -4.25 42.59 38.38
N LYS A 69 -3.54 43.01 39.40
CA LYS A 69 -3.58 44.41 39.87
C LYS A 69 -3.01 45.41 38.86
N LEU A 70 -2.26 44.92 37.86
CA LEU A 70 -1.78 45.74 36.73
C LEU A 70 -2.79 45.85 35.57
N ARG A 71 -3.98 45.25 35.70
CA ARG A 71 -5.05 45.21 34.68
C ARG A 71 -5.45 46.55 34.09
N GLN A 72 -5.43 47.63 34.89
CA GLN A 72 -5.77 48.99 34.42
C GLN A 72 -4.76 49.56 33.41
N LEU A 73 -3.57 48.97 33.30
CA LEU A 73 -2.60 49.35 32.25
C LEU A 73 -3.04 48.90 30.85
N TRP A 74 -3.88 47.87 30.79
CA TRP A 74 -4.31 47.25 29.53
C TRP A 74 -5.70 47.72 29.11
N ILE A 75 -6.62 47.80 30.06
CA ILE A 75 -8.00 48.21 29.83
C ILE A 75 -8.36 49.23 30.90
N SER A 76 -8.54 50.49 30.49
CA SER A 76 -8.85 51.59 31.38
C SER A 76 -10.27 51.53 31.99
N ASN A 77 -11.21 50.86 31.33
CA ASN A 77 -12.58 50.68 31.77
C ASN A 77 -12.72 49.46 32.70
N ALA A 78 -12.77 49.71 33.99
CA ALA A 78 -12.88 48.68 35.03
C ALA A 78 -14.16 47.81 34.91
N SER A 79 -15.27 48.40 34.46
CA SER A 79 -16.54 47.67 34.28
C SER A 79 -16.46 46.65 33.14
N VAL A 80 -15.87 47.05 32.01
CA VAL A 80 -15.66 46.14 30.86
C VAL A 80 -14.76 44.98 31.27
N LEU A 81 -13.68 45.27 31.99
CA LEU A 81 -12.74 44.27 32.45
C LEU A 81 -13.36 43.26 33.41
N ALA A 82 -14.12 43.75 34.40
CA ALA A 82 -14.86 42.89 35.35
C ALA A 82 -15.85 41.99 34.58
N SER A 83 -16.63 42.55 33.66
CA SER A 83 -17.55 41.78 32.82
C SER A 83 -16.84 40.68 32.01
N MET A 84 -15.68 40.97 31.44
CA MET A 84 -14.86 39.96 30.71
C MET A 84 -14.44 38.81 31.63
N CYS A 85 -13.98 39.09 32.86
CA CYS A 85 -13.59 38.07 33.83
C CYS A 85 -14.77 37.13 34.18
N PHE A 86 -15.97 37.70 34.41
CA PHE A 86 -17.17 36.92 34.71
C PHE A 86 -17.60 36.04 33.53
N ILE A 87 -17.57 36.56 32.29
CA ILE A 87 -17.87 35.81 31.07
C ILE A 87 -16.90 34.63 30.91
N VAL A 88 -15.61 34.87 31.12
CA VAL A 88 -14.57 33.83 31.00
C VAL A 88 -14.80 32.71 32.02
N ILE A 89 -15.11 33.01 33.28
CA ILE A 89 -15.40 31.98 34.29
C ILE A 89 -16.63 31.16 33.92
N MET A 90 -17.69 31.78 33.39
CA MET A 90 -18.89 31.07 32.96
C MET A 90 -18.64 30.14 31.76
N LEU A 91 -17.75 30.50 30.83
CA LEU A 91 -17.44 29.76 29.65
C LEU A 91 -16.33 28.71 29.84
N CYS A 92 -15.48 28.85 30.87
CA CYS A 92 -14.32 27.97 31.11
C CYS A 92 -14.65 26.46 31.20
N PRO A 93 -15.82 26.03 31.76
CA PRO A 93 -16.19 24.62 31.80
C PRO A 93 -16.31 23.97 30.41
N ILE A 94 -16.68 24.72 29.36
CA ILE A 94 -16.98 24.18 28.04
C ILE A 94 -15.75 23.57 27.39
N PRO A 95 -14.63 24.30 27.10
CA PRO A 95 -13.46 23.71 26.49
C PRO A 95 -12.78 22.65 27.38
N LEU A 96 -12.93 22.75 28.71
CA LEU A 96 -12.45 21.75 29.64
C LEU A 96 -13.20 20.43 29.47
N LEU A 97 -14.53 20.45 29.38
CA LEU A 97 -15.32 19.24 29.14
C LEU A 97 -15.04 18.63 27.79
N LEU A 98 -14.95 19.43 26.71
CA LEU A 98 -14.56 18.98 25.38
C LEU A 98 -13.17 18.31 25.39
N TYR A 99 -12.22 18.91 26.09
CA TYR A 99 -10.89 18.34 26.27
C TYR A 99 -10.94 16.97 26.97
N ILE A 100 -11.67 16.88 28.10
CA ILE A 100 -11.77 15.63 28.86
C ILE A 100 -12.51 14.54 28.05
N ASP A 101 -13.59 14.90 27.34
CA ASP A 101 -14.32 13.95 26.49
C ASP A 101 -13.42 13.37 25.41
N SER A 102 -12.64 14.21 24.74
CA SER A 102 -11.66 13.78 23.76
C SER A 102 -10.58 12.86 24.36
N VAL A 103 -10.05 13.19 25.54
CA VAL A 103 -9.11 12.35 26.29
C VAL A 103 -9.68 10.97 26.61
N GLN A 104 -10.96 10.92 27.01
CA GLN A 104 -11.71 9.69 27.31
C GLN A 104 -12.33 9.03 26.08
N ARG A 105 -11.95 9.48 24.86
CA ARG A 105 -12.37 8.93 23.57
C ARG A 105 -13.89 8.90 23.36
N GLY A 106 -14.58 9.94 23.78
CA GLY A 106 -16.02 10.08 23.58
C GLY A 106 -16.89 9.14 24.43
N ARG A 107 -16.33 8.50 25.47
CA ARG A 107 -17.06 7.52 26.29
C ARG A 107 -18.22 8.14 27.07
N TYR A 108 -18.10 9.40 27.47
CA TYR A 108 -19.06 10.11 28.28
C TYR A 108 -19.68 11.33 27.60
N THR A 109 -19.60 11.42 26.29
CA THR A 109 -20.02 12.55 25.45
C THR A 109 -21.41 13.07 25.80
N LYS A 110 -22.41 12.17 25.96
CA LYS A 110 -23.78 12.58 26.34
C LYS A 110 -23.84 13.30 27.67
N LEU A 111 -23.05 12.86 28.65
CA LEU A 111 -23.03 13.41 29.99
C LEU A 111 -22.34 14.77 29.99
N TYR A 112 -21.25 14.92 29.27
CA TYR A 112 -20.52 16.17 29.12
C TYR A 112 -21.31 17.21 28.32
N HIS A 113 -21.97 16.84 27.23
CA HIS A 113 -22.82 17.75 26.48
C HIS A 113 -24.03 18.29 27.30
N ILE A 114 -24.59 17.51 28.22
CA ILE A 114 -25.60 18.01 29.14
C ILE A 114 -25.02 19.13 30.02
N MET A 115 -23.82 18.94 30.57
CA MET A 115 -23.18 19.93 31.43
C MET A 115 -22.74 21.18 30.65
N GLU A 116 -22.24 21.01 29.42
CA GLU A 116 -21.95 22.12 28.50
C GLU A 116 -23.20 22.94 28.21
N GLY A 117 -24.33 22.26 27.96
CA GLY A 117 -25.64 22.90 27.77
C GLY A 117 -26.08 23.70 28.98
N VAL A 118 -25.84 23.17 30.19
CA VAL A 118 -26.12 23.88 31.45
C VAL A 118 -25.24 25.13 31.60
N ALA A 119 -23.94 25.02 31.27
CA ALA A 119 -23.02 26.16 31.30
C ALA A 119 -23.40 27.24 30.27
N CYS A 120 -23.73 26.85 29.04
CA CYS A 120 -24.22 27.77 28.01
C CYS A 120 -25.53 28.47 28.43
N LEU A 121 -26.46 27.72 29.00
CA LEU A 121 -27.74 28.29 29.46
C LEU A 121 -27.52 29.29 30.59
N ASN A 122 -26.65 28.98 31.56
CA ASN A 122 -26.28 29.91 32.64
C ASN A 122 -25.67 31.19 32.07
N PHE A 123 -24.74 31.08 31.14
CA PHE A 123 -24.14 32.24 30.47
C PHE A 123 -25.20 33.10 29.75
N LEU A 124 -26.11 32.49 29.00
CA LEU A 124 -27.18 33.22 28.31
C LEU A 124 -28.12 33.94 29.28
N ILE A 125 -28.57 33.25 30.33
CA ILE A 125 -29.46 33.83 31.34
C ILE A 125 -28.78 35.01 32.05
N SER A 126 -27.53 34.81 32.49
CA SER A 126 -26.76 35.87 33.17
C SER A 126 -26.54 37.08 32.26
N THR A 127 -26.25 36.85 30.99
CA THR A 127 -26.07 37.94 30.01
C THR A 127 -27.39 38.69 29.75
N ILE A 128 -28.52 38.01 29.65
CA ILE A 128 -29.83 38.63 29.47
C ILE A 128 -30.20 39.46 30.70
N LEU A 129 -29.94 38.95 31.91
CA LEU A 129 -30.22 39.67 33.17
C LEU A 129 -29.35 40.93 33.27
N GLN A 130 -28.07 40.85 32.95
CA GLN A 130 -27.15 41.98 32.91
C GLN A 130 -27.61 43.06 31.88
N LEU A 131 -27.94 42.65 30.67
CA LEU A 131 -28.38 43.57 29.62
C LEU A 131 -29.75 44.20 29.92
N SER A 132 -30.61 43.51 30.65
CA SER A 132 -31.90 44.04 31.09
C SER A 132 -31.81 44.97 32.32
N GLY A 133 -30.63 45.08 32.91
CA GLY A 133 -30.41 45.89 34.14
C GLY A 133 -31.10 45.34 35.37
N LYS A 134 -31.51 44.05 35.36
CA LYS A 134 -32.19 43.40 36.49
C LYS A 134 -31.22 42.87 37.53
N LEU A 135 -30.13 42.23 37.08
CA LEU A 135 -29.08 41.68 37.95
C LEU A 135 -27.74 41.87 37.25
N ASP A 136 -26.71 42.19 38.02
CA ASP A 136 -25.34 42.26 37.54
C ASP A 136 -24.70 40.86 37.45
N TYR A 137 -23.64 40.73 36.66
CA TYR A 137 -22.87 39.47 36.56
C TYR A 137 -22.38 38.98 37.92
N ILE A 138 -22.04 39.89 38.85
CA ILE A 138 -21.57 39.54 40.17
C ILE A 138 -22.67 38.83 41.01
N GLU A 139 -23.93 39.19 40.79
CA GLU A 139 -25.07 38.59 41.48
C GLU A 139 -25.44 37.22 40.92
N THR A 140 -25.12 36.96 39.64
CA THR A 140 -25.33 35.66 38.97
C THR A 140 -24.12 34.72 39.08
N MET A 141 -22.97 35.21 39.55
CA MET A 141 -21.72 34.46 39.69
C MET A 141 -21.82 33.21 40.57
N PRO A 142 -22.59 33.17 41.70
CA PRO A 142 -22.73 31.96 42.50
C PRO A 142 -23.28 30.76 41.73
N ALA A 143 -24.15 30.97 40.74
CA ALA A 143 -24.63 29.91 39.89
C ALA A 143 -23.51 29.34 39.01
N GLY A 144 -22.63 30.19 38.44
CA GLY A 144 -21.44 29.78 37.71
C GLY A 144 -20.47 28.94 38.56
N HIS A 145 -20.24 29.34 39.81
CA HIS A 145 -19.40 28.58 40.74
C HIS A 145 -19.98 27.19 41.04
N VAL A 146 -21.31 27.08 41.25
CA VAL A 146 -21.97 25.79 41.44
C VAL A 146 -21.79 24.89 40.24
N ILE A 147 -21.95 25.43 39.01
CA ILE A 147 -21.74 24.68 37.77
C ILE A 147 -20.29 24.20 37.66
N MET A 148 -19.31 25.05 38.02
CA MET A 148 -17.90 24.67 38.02
C MET A 148 -17.60 23.54 38.99
N VAL A 149 -18.17 23.59 40.22
CA VAL A 149 -18.04 22.53 41.22
C VAL A 149 -18.67 21.22 40.72
N LEU A 150 -19.88 21.30 40.13
CA LEU A 150 -20.54 20.13 39.56
C LEU A 150 -19.72 19.53 38.38
N THR A 151 -19.15 20.37 37.53
CA THR A 151 -18.24 19.94 36.46
C THR A 151 -17.02 19.20 37.02
N PHE A 152 -16.43 19.73 38.11
CA PHE A 152 -15.32 19.09 38.81
C PHE A 152 -15.70 17.67 39.30
N PHE A 153 -16.80 17.52 40.02
CA PHE A 153 -17.26 16.22 40.52
C PHE A 153 -17.63 15.28 39.40
N LEU A 154 -18.18 15.77 38.31
CA LEU A 154 -18.49 15.00 37.13
C LEU A 154 -17.21 14.40 36.50
N ILE A 155 -16.20 15.24 36.27
CA ILE A 155 -14.88 14.80 35.72
C ILE A 155 -14.24 13.78 36.66
N LEU A 156 -14.22 14.06 37.97
CA LEU A 156 -13.65 13.15 38.97
C LEU A 156 -14.38 11.80 38.98
N GLY A 157 -15.70 11.81 38.90
CA GLY A 157 -16.53 10.60 38.87
C GLY A 157 -16.26 9.73 37.64
N THR A 158 -16.13 10.34 36.45
CA THR A 158 -15.81 9.63 35.22
C THR A 158 -14.39 9.04 35.24
N PHE A 159 -13.41 9.76 35.78
CA PHE A 159 -12.05 9.25 35.98
C PHE A 159 -11.99 8.09 36.97
N ILE A 160 -12.69 8.17 38.12
CA ILE A 160 -12.75 7.06 39.09
C ILE A 160 -13.37 5.82 38.42
N ARG A 161 -14.40 6.01 37.59
CA ARG A 161 -15.02 4.91 36.84
C ARG A 161 -14.05 4.26 35.84
N ASP A 162 -13.29 5.05 35.10
CA ASP A 162 -12.29 4.58 34.15
C ASP A 162 -11.12 3.87 34.85
N ILE A 163 -10.66 4.37 36.00
CA ILE A 163 -9.63 3.71 36.79
C ILE A 163 -10.10 2.33 37.25
N ARG A 164 -11.35 2.25 37.79
CA ARG A 164 -11.92 0.97 38.22
C ARG A 164 -12.17 -0.01 37.06
N GLY A 165 -12.48 0.52 35.89
CA GLY A 165 -12.65 -0.26 34.67
C GLY A 165 -11.33 -0.68 33.97
N GLY A 166 -10.17 -0.23 34.45
CA GLY A 166 -8.86 -0.49 33.81
C GLY A 166 -8.59 0.32 32.55
N GLU A 167 -9.47 1.24 32.18
CA GLU A 167 -9.44 1.99 30.92
C GLU A 167 -8.51 3.20 30.95
N SER A 168 -8.04 3.61 32.13
CA SER A 168 -7.16 4.77 32.33
C SER A 168 -5.74 4.58 31.79
N HIS A 169 -5.35 3.35 31.44
CA HIS A 169 -4.00 3.02 31.00
C HIS A 169 -3.55 3.79 29.74
N SER A 170 -4.51 4.16 28.87
CA SER A 170 -4.24 4.89 27.62
C SER A 170 -3.95 6.39 27.84
N TYR A 171 -4.32 6.97 28.96
CA TYR A 171 -4.19 8.42 29.22
C TYR A 171 -3.77 8.77 30.66
N HIS A 172 -3.14 7.85 31.40
CA HIS A 172 -2.71 8.04 32.80
C HIS A 172 -1.84 9.29 33.03
N LEU A 173 -1.00 9.66 32.04
CA LEU A 173 -0.21 10.88 32.09
C LEU A 173 -1.08 12.14 32.10
N VAL A 174 -2.06 12.19 31.22
CA VAL A 174 -3.01 13.33 31.17
C VAL A 174 -3.88 13.37 32.39
N LEU A 175 -4.30 12.20 32.89
CA LEU A 175 -5.05 12.11 34.17
C LEU A 175 -4.29 12.76 35.32
N ALA A 176 -2.99 12.47 35.44
CA ALA A 176 -2.14 13.11 36.46
C ALA A 176 -2.08 14.64 36.30
N GLY A 177 -1.95 15.13 35.06
CA GLY A 177 -1.95 16.55 34.72
C GLY A 177 -3.28 17.22 35.03
N VAL A 178 -4.40 16.58 34.69
CA VAL A 178 -5.76 17.09 35.00
C VAL A 178 -5.99 17.17 36.52
N LEU A 179 -5.63 16.13 37.26
CA LEU A 179 -5.72 16.11 38.71
C LEU A 179 -4.88 17.23 39.35
N ALA A 180 -3.66 17.45 38.85
CA ALA A 180 -2.80 18.54 39.30
C ALA A 180 -3.43 19.92 39.03
N ALA A 181 -4.01 20.14 37.84
CA ALA A 181 -4.70 21.37 37.49
C ALA A 181 -5.98 21.58 38.37
N MET A 182 -6.72 20.50 38.62
CA MET A 182 -7.91 20.55 39.50
C MET A 182 -7.54 20.91 40.95
N VAL A 183 -6.45 20.34 41.46
CA VAL A 183 -5.93 20.70 42.80
C VAL A 183 -5.50 22.18 42.84
N ALA A 184 -4.85 22.67 41.77
CA ALA A 184 -4.46 24.06 41.64
C ALA A 184 -5.67 25.01 41.69
N VAL A 185 -6.75 24.68 40.94
CA VAL A 185 -8.02 25.45 40.97
C VAL A 185 -8.68 25.44 42.38
N LEU A 186 -8.64 24.28 43.05
CA LEU A 186 -9.20 24.18 44.42
C LEU A 186 -8.40 25.02 45.41
N ILE A 187 -7.07 25.00 45.35
CA ILE A 187 -6.20 25.83 46.21
C ILE A 187 -6.52 27.32 45.99
N GLU A 188 -6.64 27.72 44.74
CA GLU A 188 -6.97 29.10 44.39
C GLU A 188 -8.35 29.53 44.91
N ALA A 189 -9.36 28.69 44.69
CA ALA A 189 -10.71 28.95 45.19
C ALA A 189 -10.75 29.12 46.72
N VAL A 190 -10.03 28.28 47.46
CA VAL A 190 -9.89 28.40 48.92
C VAL A 190 -9.15 29.67 49.29
N SER A 191 -8.07 30.03 48.57
CA SER A 191 -7.28 31.24 48.81
C SER A 191 -8.11 32.52 48.72
N VAL A 192 -9.03 32.58 47.74
CA VAL A 192 -9.96 33.73 47.59
C VAL A 192 -10.83 33.93 48.82
N TYR A 193 -11.35 32.87 49.44
CA TYR A 193 -12.20 32.94 50.62
C TYR A 193 -11.43 33.25 51.92
N PHE A 194 -10.18 32.81 52.03
CA PHE A 194 -9.34 33.02 53.20
C PHE A 194 -8.39 34.21 53.12
N VAL A 195 -8.52 35.06 52.06
CA VAL A 195 -7.69 36.27 51.86
C VAL A 195 -6.18 35.98 51.87
N VAL A 196 -5.78 34.80 51.39
CA VAL A 196 -4.37 34.45 51.22
C VAL A 196 -3.95 34.88 49.81
N LEU A 197 -2.97 35.78 49.72
CA LEU A 197 -2.45 36.37 48.46
C LEU A 197 -1.68 35.36 47.60
N ILE A 198 -2.39 34.41 46.99
CA ILE A 198 -1.81 33.51 45.98
C ILE A 198 -2.67 33.64 44.72
N SER A 199 -2.56 34.77 44.02
CA SER A 199 -3.42 35.06 42.88
C SER A 199 -2.91 34.48 41.59
N GLY A 200 -3.65 33.55 41.01
CA GLY A 200 -3.47 33.04 39.65
C GLY A 200 -2.21 32.19 39.38
N ILE A 201 -1.15 32.29 40.20
CA ILE A 201 0.12 31.60 39.99
C ILE A 201 -0.04 30.07 40.06
N VAL A 202 -0.82 29.59 41.02
CA VAL A 202 -1.04 28.16 41.24
C VAL A 202 -1.81 27.53 40.07
N ILE A 203 -2.87 28.22 39.60
CA ILE A 203 -3.60 27.79 38.38
C ILE A 203 -2.66 27.79 37.17
N GLY A 204 -1.84 28.85 37.04
CA GLY A 204 -0.86 28.93 35.95
C GLY A 204 0.10 27.74 35.91
N ILE A 205 0.65 27.38 37.08
CA ILE A 205 1.52 26.19 37.18
C ILE A 205 0.75 24.91 36.83
N GLY A 206 -0.48 24.75 37.34
CA GLY A 206 -1.34 23.60 37.03
C GLY A 206 -1.60 23.45 35.53
N LEU A 207 -1.90 24.55 34.84
CA LEU A 207 -2.10 24.56 33.37
C LEU A 207 -0.81 24.21 32.61
N LEU A 208 0.35 24.69 33.05
CA LEU A 208 1.64 24.35 32.45
C LEU A 208 2.01 22.87 32.63
N VAL A 209 1.74 22.31 33.82
CA VAL A 209 1.92 20.87 34.08
C VAL A 209 1.01 20.06 33.17
N LEU A 210 -0.26 20.45 33.04
CA LEU A 210 -1.21 19.78 32.15
C LEU A 210 -0.77 19.88 30.67
N LEU A 211 -0.30 21.04 30.24
CA LEU A 211 0.26 21.23 28.90
C LEU A 211 1.45 20.31 28.66
N PHE A 212 2.39 20.26 29.58
CA PHE A 212 3.57 19.41 29.49
C PHE A 212 3.18 17.93 29.35
N MET A 213 2.28 17.43 30.20
CA MET A 213 1.81 16.05 30.14
C MET A 213 1.09 15.75 28.81
N ASN A 214 0.34 16.72 28.31
CA ASN A 214 -0.35 16.57 27.02
C ASN A 214 0.64 16.59 25.84
N ILE A 215 1.67 17.42 25.86
CA ILE A 215 2.74 17.40 24.84
C ILE A 215 3.41 16.02 24.81
N VAL A 216 3.79 15.46 25.95
CA VAL A 216 4.41 14.14 26.04
C VAL A 216 3.49 13.05 25.47
N ARG A 217 2.19 13.09 25.80
CA ARG A 217 1.19 12.17 25.22
C ARG A 217 1.08 12.31 23.71
N THR A 218 0.98 13.55 23.21
CA THR A 218 0.85 13.82 21.77
C THR A 218 2.10 13.38 21.01
N MET A 219 3.29 13.65 21.53
CA MET A 219 4.54 13.16 20.92
C MET A 219 4.57 11.63 20.84
N LYS A 220 4.12 10.93 21.89
CA LYS A 220 4.00 9.47 21.86
C LYS A 220 3.00 9.02 20.80
N SER A 221 1.82 9.64 20.73
CA SER A 221 0.79 9.32 19.74
C SER A 221 1.28 9.52 18.30
N VAL A 222 1.95 10.65 18.02
CA VAL A 222 2.52 10.95 16.70
C VAL A 222 3.59 9.92 16.33
N ARG A 223 4.47 9.58 17.27
CA ARG A 223 5.49 8.54 17.03
C ARG A 223 4.87 7.17 16.72
N ASP A 224 3.83 6.80 17.47
CA ASP A 224 3.17 5.50 17.28
C ASP A 224 2.44 5.44 15.92
N MET A 225 1.81 6.56 15.48
CA MET A 225 1.24 6.69 14.13
C MET A 225 2.30 6.60 13.04
N GLU A 226 3.43 7.27 13.20
CA GLU A 226 4.51 7.23 12.22
C GLU A 226 5.11 5.83 12.10
N LEU A 227 5.32 5.14 13.23
CA LEU A 227 5.79 3.75 13.25
C LEU A 227 4.81 2.80 12.55
N GLN A 228 3.50 2.99 12.75
CA GLN A 228 2.46 2.21 12.09
C GLN A 228 2.51 2.44 10.57
N ARG A 229 2.59 3.70 10.14
CA ARG A 229 2.70 4.06 8.72
C ARG A 229 3.92 3.44 8.05
N GLN A 230 5.07 3.47 8.72
CA GLN A 230 6.29 2.82 8.21
C GLN A 230 6.12 1.31 8.04
N LYS A 231 5.48 0.64 9.01
CA LYS A 231 5.17 -0.80 8.90
C LYS A 231 4.26 -1.10 7.71
N GLU A 232 3.22 -0.30 7.50
CA GLU A 232 2.31 -0.45 6.36
C GLU A 232 3.01 -0.22 5.02
N GLU A 233 3.91 0.78 4.94
CA GLU A 233 4.70 1.03 3.73
C GLU A 233 5.68 -0.12 3.43
N VAL A 234 6.36 -0.68 4.44
CA VAL A 234 7.26 -1.83 4.29
C VAL A 234 6.48 -3.05 3.81
N GLU A 235 5.34 -3.34 4.43
CA GLU A 235 4.49 -4.46 4.01
C GLU A 235 3.95 -4.30 2.59
N LYS A 236 3.54 -3.08 2.22
CA LYS A 236 3.10 -2.77 0.86
C LYS A 236 4.23 -2.99 -0.16
N ARG A 237 5.45 -2.52 0.13
CA ARG A 237 6.62 -2.73 -0.74
C ARG A 237 6.95 -4.22 -0.86
N ARG A 238 6.91 -4.97 0.25
CA ARG A 238 7.13 -6.42 0.24
C ARG A 238 6.16 -7.11 -0.71
N ARG A 239 4.84 -6.85 -0.57
CA ARG A 239 3.80 -7.42 -1.44
C ARG A 239 3.99 -7.02 -2.90
N GLN A 240 4.38 -5.77 -3.19
CA GLN A 240 4.68 -5.35 -4.56
C GLN A 240 5.87 -6.10 -5.15
N THR A 241 6.94 -6.30 -4.38
CA THR A 241 8.12 -7.05 -4.83
C THR A 241 7.79 -8.51 -5.10
N GLU A 242 6.99 -9.15 -4.22
CA GLU A 242 6.51 -10.52 -4.44
C GLU A 242 5.66 -10.63 -5.71
N LYS A 243 4.73 -9.70 -5.94
CA LYS A 243 3.93 -9.63 -7.18
C LYS A 243 4.81 -9.48 -8.43
N MET A 244 5.78 -8.57 -8.41
CA MET A 244 6.71 -8.37 -9.53
C MET A 244 7.54 -9.62 -9.81
N ALA A 245 8.03 -10.31 -8.79
CA ALA A 245 8.79 -11.54 -8.94
C ALA A 245 7.95 -12.64 -9.62
N LEU A 246 6.69 -12.84 -9.19
CA LEU A 246 5.78 -13.79 -9.81
C LEU A 246 5.45 -13.42 -11.26
N GLN A 247 5.27 -12.14 -11.59
CA GLN A 247 5.05 -11.69 -12.95
C GLN A 247 6.28 -11.96 -13.83
N MET A 248 7.49 -11.72 -13.32
CA MET A 248 8.74 -12.04 -14.04
C MET A 248 8.86 -13.53 -14.34
N ILE A 249 8.55 -14.40 -13.38
CA ILE A 249 8.58 -15.86 -13.56
C ILE A 249 7.63 -16.28 -14.67
N ARG A 250 6.40 -15.80 -14.66
CA ARG A 250 5.39 -16.10 -15.69
C ARG A 250 5.80 -15.58 -17.06
N THR A 251 6.32 -14.35 -17.14
CA THR A 251 6.80 -13.76 -18.40
C THR A 251 7.96 -14.56 -18.98
N LEU A 252 8.92 -14.98 -18.14
CA LEU A 252 10.03 -15.83 -18.57
C LEU A 252 9.52 -17.16 -19.11
N SER A 253 8.61 -17.84 -18.39
CA SER A 253 8.00 -19.10 -18.84
C SER A 253 7.31 -18.94 -20.20
N THR A 254 6.48 -17.89 -20.36
CA THR A 254 5.77 -17.62 -21.62
C THR A 254 6.71 -17.27 -22.77
N THR A 255 7.80 -16.51 -22.49
CA THR A 255 8.81 -16.18 -23.51
C THR A 255 9.54 -17.43 -23.97
N LEU A 256 9.78 -18.38 -23.08
CA LEU A 256 10.38 -19.65 -23.41
C LEU A 256 9.46 -20.55 -24.25
N GLU A 257 8.16 -20.56 -23.89
CA GLU A 257 7.16 -21.28 -24.71
C GLU A 257 7.02 -20.72 -26.13
N ALA A 258 7.23 -19.38 -26.30
CA ALA A 258 7.21 -18.76 -27.62
C ALA A 258 8.36 -19.24 -28.53
N LYS A 259 9.44 -19.84 -27.97
CA LYS A 259 10.53 -20.49 -28.72
C LYS A 259 10.12 -21.85 -29.27
N ASP A 260 9.15 -22.49 -28.65
CA ASP A 260 8.58 -23.77 -29.10
C ASP A 260 7.26 -23.45 -29.83
N GLU A 261 7.27 -23.44 -31.16
CA GLU A 261 6.15 -22.97 -32.01
C GLU A 261 4.79 -23.64 -31.70
N TYR A 262 4.77 -24.66 -30.86
CA TYR A 262 3.62 -25.58 -30.70
C TYR A 262 3.04 -25.69 -29.29
N ILE A 263 3.59 -24.97 -28.31
CA ILE A 263 3.22 -25.16 -26.92
C ILE A 263 2.78 -23.82 -26.27
N ASN A 264 1.61 -23.31 -26.64
CA ASN A 264 1.03 -22.16 -25.95
C ASN A 264 0.35 -22.60 -24.63
N GLY A 265 0.79 -22.03 -23.50
CA GLY A 265 0.18 -22.21 -22.19
C GLY A 265 0.42 -23.58 -21.53
N HIS A 266 1.38 -24.36 -21.98
CA HIS A 266 1.74 -25.64 -21.41
C HIS A 266 2.19 -25.53 -19.96
N SER A 267 3.19 -24.70 -19.68
CA SER A 267 3.71 -24.54 -18.33
C SER A 267 2.63 -24.02 -17.36
N TYR A 268 1.70 -23.19 -17.85
CA TYR A 268 0.55 -22.77 -17.09
C TYR A 268 -0.35 -23.98 -16.70
N ARG A 269 -0.73 -24.81 -17.70
CA ARG A 269 -1.59 -25.95 -17.46
C ARG A 269 -0.93 -26.99 -16.57
N VAL A 270 0.35 -27.32 -16.82
CA VAL A 270 1.15 -28.20 -15.96
C VAL A 270 1.19 -27.72 -14.52
N ALA A 271 1.43 -26.42 -14.30
CA ALA A 271 1.43 -25.83 -12.97
C ALA A 271 0.06 -25.92 -12.28
N GLN A 272 -1.05 -25.77 -13.02
CA GLN A 272 -2.40 -25.92 -12.46
C GLN A 272 -2.68 -27.36 -12.08
N TYR A 273 -2.36 -28.34 -12.96
CA TYR A 273 -2.54 -29.77 -12.67
C TYR A 273 -1.68 -30.23 -11.49
N ALA A 274 -0.43 -29.78 -11.40
CA ALA A 274 0.45 -30.05 -10.26
C ALA A 274 -0.14 -29.50 -8.96
N ALA A 275 -0.70 -28.28 -9.00
CA ALA A 275 -1.35 -27.66 -7.86
C ALA A 275 -2.63 -28.43 -7.42
N LEU A 276 -3.43 -28.93 -8.38
CA LEU A 276 -4.60 -29.77 -8.07
C LEU A 276 -4.20 -31.08 -7.39
N ILE A 277 -3.17 -31.77 -7.90
CA ILE A 277 -2.64 -32.98 -7.28
C ILE A 277 -2.19 -32.70 -5.85
N ALA A 278 -1.38 -31.66 -5.63
CA ALA A 278 -0.86 -31.31 -4.32
C ALA A 278 -1.97 -30.95 -3.31
N ARG A 279 -3.02 -30.26 -3.74
CA ARG A 279 -4.20 -29.96 -2.90
C ARG A 279 -4.92 -31.23 -2.49
N GLU A 280 -5.16 -32.13 -3.42
CA GLU A 280 -5.83 -33.42 -3.13
C GLU A 280 -4.98 -34.29 -2.21
N MET A 281 -3.66 -34.18 -2.27
CA MET A 281 -2.72 -34.81 -1.33
C MET A 281 -2.70 -34.14 0.06
N GLY A 282 -3.44 -33.02 0.27
CA GLY A 282 -3.55 -32.33 1.56
C GLY A 282 -2.41 -31.37 1.87
N TRP A 283 -1.66 -30.90 0.87
CA TRP A 283 -0.58 -29.93 1.06
C TRP A 283 -1.12 -28.55 1.48
N SER A 284 -0.34 -27.82 2.25
CA SER A 284 -0.69 -26.45 2.64
C SER A 284 -0.71 -25.51 1.43
N GLN A 285 -1.45 -24.40 1.53
CA GLN A 285 -1.50 -23.37 0.46
C GLN A 285 -0.12 -22.87 0.06
N LYS A 286 0.81 -22.74 1.01
CA LYS A 286 2.18 -22.31 0.75
C LYS A 286 2.94 -23.34 -0.09
N GLU A 287 2.88 -24.61 0.26
CA GLU A 287 3.53 -25.70 -0.48
C GLU A 287 2.95 -25.84 -1.88
N VAL A 288 1.62 -25.76 -2.02
CA VAL A 288 0.94 -25.76 -3.33
C VAL A 288 1.41 -24.59 -4.21
N LEU A 289 1.52 -23.39 -3.63
CA LEU A 289 2.00 -22.21 -4.37
C LEU A 289 3.46 -22.37 -4.80
N ASN A 290 4.33 -22.88 -3.94
CA ASN A 290 5.74 -23.14 -4.28
C ASN A 290 5.86 -24.18 -5.40
N LEU A 291 5.12 -25.29 -5.32
CA LEU A 291 5.10 -26.28 -6.40
C LEU A 291 4.59 -25.72 -7.72
N LYS A 292 3.51 -24.92 -7.67
CA LYS A 292 2.95 -24.23 -8.83
C LYS A 292 4.00 -23.35 -9.50
N ASN A 293 4.72 -22.53 -8.71
CA ASN A 293 5.78 -21.67 -9.23
C ASN A 293 6.98 -22.46 -9.78
N ALA A 294 7.36 -23.57 -9.14
CA ALA A 294 8.42 -24.45 -9.64
C ALA A 294 8.01 -25.11 -10.97
N ALA A 295 6.76 -25.56 -11.08
CA ALA A 295 6.23 -26.18 -12.31
C ALA A 295 6.17 -25.19 -13.49
N TYR A 296 5.96 -23.90 -13.27
CA TYR A 296 6.09 -22.89 -14.33
C TYR A 296 7.46 -22.87 -14.99
N LEU A 297 8.51 -23.23 -14.26
CA LEU A 297 9.90 -23.12 -14.66
C LEU A 297 10.54 -24.48 -15.01
N HIS A 298 9.77 -25.59 -15.01
CA HIS A 298 10.32 -26.92 -15.19
C HIS A 298 11.13 -27.07 -16.49
N ASP A 299 10.68 -26.42 -17.54
CA ASP A 299 11.21 -26.47 -18.88
C ASP A 299 12.16 -25.31 -19.23
N VAL A 300 12.57 -24.47 -18.24
CA VAL A 300 13.40 -23.27 -18.50
C VAL A 300 14.70 -23.59 -19.26
N GLY A 301 15.25 -24.77 -19.08
CA GLY A 301 16.48 -25.20 -19.72
C GLY A 301 16.37 -25.39 -21.24
N LYS A 302 15.16 -25.42 -21.81
CA LYS A 302 14.96 -25.44 -23.28
C LYS A 302 15.57 -24.21 -23.97
N ILE A 303 15.84 -23.13 -23.24
CA ILE A 303 16.57 -21.97 -23.76
C ILE A 303 17.95 -22.34 -24.28
N GLY A 304 18.61 -23.36 -23.72
CA GLY A 304 19.92 -23.86 -24.13
C GLY A 304 19.88 -24.82 -25.30
N ILE A 305 18.70 -25.24 -25.75
CA ILE A 305 18.56 -26.18 -26.87
C ILE A 305 18.48 -25.43 -28.20
N PRO A 306 19.24 -25.82 -29.23
CA PRO A 306 19.15 -25.19 -30.54
C PRO A 306 17.76 -25.34 -31.18
N ASP A 307 17.23 -24.27 -31.78
CA ASP A 307 15.88 -24.25 -32.38
C ASP A 307 15.75 -25.28 -33.54
N THR A 308 16.82 -25.55 -34.25
CA THR A 308 16.88 -26.57 -35.31
C THR A 308 16.63 -27.99 -34.81
N ILE A 309 16.87 -28.24 -33.49
CA ILE A 309 16.62 -29.54 -32.86
C ILE A 309 15.27 -29.50 -32.16
N LEU A 310 14.98 -28.42 -31.43
CA LEU A 310 13.72 -28.26 -30.68
C LEU A 310 12.50 -28.34 -31.62
N ASN A 311 12.55 -27.62 -32.75
CA ASN A 311 11.47 -27.52 -33.75
C ASN A 311 11.65 -28.45 -34.95
N LYS A 312 12.47 -29.50 -34.82
CA LYS A 312 12.74 -30.42 -35.95
C LYS A 312 11.48 -31.17 -36.39
N PRO A 313 11.06 -31.07 -37.67
CA PRO A 313 9.83 -31.69 -38.16
C PRO A 313 9.90 -33.19 -38.36
N SER A 314 11.05 -33.81 -38.17
CA SER A 314 11.27 -35.26 -38.33
C SER A 314 11.64 -35.92 -36.99
N ARG A 315 11.71 -37.25 -36.98
CA ARG A 315 12.19 -37.96 -35.78
C ARG A 315 13.61 -37.54 -35.44
N LEU A 316 13.88 -37.35 -34.15
CA LEU A 316 15.22 -37.06 -33.64
C LEU A 316 16.13 -38.28 -33.73
N THR A 317 17.43 -38.06 -33.96
CA THR A 317 18.46 -39.11 -33.78
C THR A 317 18.71 -39.31 -32.26
N GLU A 318 19.45 -40.35 -31.88
CA GLU A 318 19.79 -40.55 -30.47
C GLU A 318 20.63 -39.39 -29.91
N GLU A 319 21.58 -38.88 -30.69
CA GLU A 319 22.40 -37.74 -30.29
C GLU A 319 21.58 -36.44 -30.12
N GLU A 320 20.62 -36.20 -31.01
CA GLU A 320 19.73 -35.04 -30.92
C GLU A 320 18.78 -35.16 -29.72
N TYR A 321 18.33 -36.40 -29.44
CA TYR A 321 17.50 -36.67 -28.26
C TYR A 321 18.28 -36.44 -26.96
N ASP A 322 19.56 -36.83 -26.91
CA ASP A 322 20.42 -36.56 -25.75
C ASP A 322 20.65 -35.06 -25.54
N LEU A 323 20.72 -34.26 -26.59
CA LEU A 323 20.74 -32.81 -26.51
C LEU A 323 19.43 -32.26 -25.90
N ILE A 324 18.28 -32.81 -26.29
CA ILE A 324 17.01 -32.39 -25.68
C ILE A 324 16.98 -32.74 -24.19
N LYS A 325 17.42 -33.95 -23.78
CA LYS A 325 17.48 -34.35 -22.37
C LYS A 325 18.32 -33.39 -21.54
N ALA A 326 19.33 -32.73 -22.13
CA ALA A 326 20.18 -31.78 -21.43
C ALA A 326 19.42 -30.58 -20.86
N HIS A 327 18.18 -30.27 -21.33
CA HIS A 327 17.41 -29.16 -20.81
C HIS A 327 17.15 -29.27 -19.28
N THR A 328 17.04 -30.50 -18.76
CA THR A 328 16.83 -30.71 -17.31
C THR A 328 18.03 -30.22 -16.50
N VAL A 329 19.23 -30.54 -16.94
CA VAL A 329 20.49 -30.12 -16.30
C VAL A 329 20.73 -28.63 -16.48
N ILE A 330 20.53 -28.12 -17.71
CA ILE A 330 20.64 -26.69 -18.02
C ILE A 330 19.62 -25.87 -17.17
N GLY A 331 18.37 -26.36 -17.04
CA GLY A 331 17.34 -25.74 -16.26
C GLY A 331 17.70 -25.66 -14.76
N ALA A 332 18.20 -26.76 -14.21
CA ALA A 332 18.69 -26.80 -12.83
C ALA A 332 19.83 -25.80 -12.60
N ASP A 333 20.76 -25.67 -13.57
CA ASP A 333 21.89 -24.75 -13.50
C ASP A 333 21.46 -23.28 -13.57
N ILE A 334 20.46 -22.96 -14.39
CA ILE A 334 19.87 -21.62 -14.49
C ILE A 334 19.18 -21.24 -13.18
N LEU A 335 18.51 -22.18 -12.54
CA LEU A 335 17.66 -21.92 -11.36
C LEU A 335 18.39 -22.06 -10.03
N LYS A 336 19.64 -22.49 -9.98
CA LYS A 336 20.39 -22.82 -8.75
C LYS A 336 20.49 -21.67 -7.73
N ASP A 337 20.48 -20.43 -8.20
CA ASP A 337 20.58 -19.24 -7.36
C ASP A 337 19.20 -18.67 -6.94
N ILE A 338 18.11 -19.28 -7.40
CA ILE A 338 16.75 -18.89 -7.04
C ILE A 338 16.34 -19.57 -5.73
N THR A 339 16.47 -18.85 -4.62
CA THR A 339 16.14 -19.36 -3.27
C THR A 339 14.71 -19.09 -2.83
N MET A 340 13.99 -18.22 -3.54
CA MET A 340 12.62 -17.82 -3.15
C MET A 340 11.54 -18.83 -3.53
N ILE A 341 11.84 -19.78 -4.42
CA ILE A 341 10.93 -20.88 -4.81
C ILE A 341 11.57 -22.18 -4.35
N GLU A 342 11.02 -22.75 -3.29
CA GLU A 342 11.49 -24.02 -2.75
C GLU A 342 11.36 -25.13 -3.80
N HIS A 343 12.35 -26.01 -3.92
CA HIS A 343 12.39 -27.15 -4.85
C HIS A 343 12.32 -26.87 -6.35
N VAL A 344 12.53 -25.62 -6.77
CA VAL A 344 12.52 -25.27 -8.21
C VAL A 344 13.61 -25.99 -9.00
N VAL A 345 14.79 -26.14 -8.40
CA VAL A 345 15.93 -26.87 -9.00
C VAL A 345 15.61 -28.35 -9.15
N ASP A 346 15.00 -28.95 -8.11
CA ASP A 346 14.61 -30.36 -8.13
C ASP A 346 13.58 -30.67 -9.22
N VAL A 347 12.58 -29.79 -9.35
CA VAL A 347 11.55 -29.90 -10.38
C VAL A 347 12.17 -29.80 -11.77
N ALA A 348 12.98 -28.78 -12.03
CA ALA A 348 13.61 -28.60 -13.33
C ALA A 348 14.54 -29.76 -13.72
N ARG A 349 15.27 -30.33 -12.74
CA ARG A 349 16.21 -31.40 -13.00
C ARG A 349 15.54 -32.76 -13.16
N TYR A 350 14.51 -33.07 -12.35
CA TYR A 350 14.03 -34.44 -12.15
C TYR A 350 12.61 -34.71 -12.67
N HIS A 351 11.93 -33.77 -13.31
CA HIS A 351 10.58 -33.99 -13.82
C HIS A 351 10.47 -35.04 -14.94
N HIS A 352 11.57 -35.44 -15.53
CA HIS A 352 11.67 -36.53 -16.51
C HIS A 352 12.26 -37.83 -15.96
N GLU A 353 12.52 -37.87 -14.63
CA GLU A 353 12.82 -39.15 -13.99
C GLU A 353 11.58 -40.05 -13.97
N ARG A 354 11.82 -41.34 -14.05
CA ARG A 354 10.77 -42.38 -14.05
C ARG A 354 10.88 -43.20 -12.81
N TYR A 355 9.75 -43.61 -12.25
CA TYR A 355 9.69 -44.33 -10.96
C TYR A 355 10.48 -45.65 -11.02
N ASP A 356 10.61 -46.28 -12.21
CA ASP A 356 11.37 -47.51 -12.45
C ASP A 356 12.89 -47.27 -12.66
N GLY A 357 13.37 -46.02 -12.63
CA GLY A 357 14.77 -45.66 -12.81
C GLY A 357 15.23 -45.61 -14.29
N SER A 358 14.32 -45.79 -15.25
CA SER A 358 14.64 -45.66 -16.69
C SER A 358 14.56 -44.21 -17.22
N GLY A 359 14.40 -43.22 -16.30
CA GLY A 359 14.31 -41.80 -16.60
C GLY A 359 15.67 -41.13 -16.80
N TYR A 360 15.66 -39.83 -16.83
CA TYR A 360 16.85 -38.99 -16.94
C TYR A 360 16.71 -37.71 -16.13
N PRO A 361 17.80 -37.00 -15.72
CA PRO A 361 19.20 -37.21 -16.16
C PRO A 361 20.00 -38.19 -15.32
N ASP A 362 19.60 -38.48 -14.06
CA ASP A 362 20.43 -39.22 -13.10
C ASP A 362 19.97 -40.68 -12.91
N GLY A 363 18.79 -41.08 -13.43
CA GLY A 363 18.23 -42.44 -13.33
C GLY A 363 17.80 -42.81 -11.90
N LEU A 364 17.23 -41.87 -11.18
CA LEU A 364 16.74 -42.03 -9.81
C LEU A 364 15.55 -43.01 -9.75
N VAL A 365 15.49 -43.85 -8.71
CA VAL A 365 14.47 -44.89 -8.58
C VAL A 365 13.51 -44.58 -7.43
N GLY A 366 12.22 -44.71 -7.68
CA GLY A 366 11.19 -44.66 -6.65
C GLY A 366 11.16 -43.35 -5.87
N GLU A 367 11.33 -43.41 -4.56
CA GLU A 367 11.28 -42.25 -3.67
C GLU A 367 12.58 -41.41 -3.63
N GLU A 368 13.65 -41.88 -4.28
CA GLU A 368 14.85 -41.03 -4.50
C GLU A 368 14.52 -39.81 -5.37
N ILE A 369 13.51 -39.92 -6.23
CA ILE A 369 12.99 -38.78 -7.00
C ILE A 369 12.25 -37.85 -6.06
N PRO A 370 12.61 -36.54 -6.00
CA PRO A 370 11.90 -35.56 -5.18
C PRO A 370 10.40 -35.55 -5.48
N ILE A 371 9.57 -35.54 -4.44
CA ILE A 371 8.11 -35.63 -4.58
C ILE A 371 7.54 -34.54 -5.50
N HIS A 372 8.11 -33.33 -5.47
CA HIS A 372 7.73 -32.20 -6.32
C HIS A 372 7.92 -32.55 -7.81
N ALA A 373 9.03 -33.17 -8.15
CA ALA A 373 9.32 -33.62 -9.53
C ALA A 373 8.37 -34.77 -9.94
N ARG A 374 8.08 -35.72 -9.04
CA ARG A 374 7.12 -36.82 -9.31
C ARG A 374 5.72 -36.29 -9.61
N ILE A 375 5.26 -35.24 -8.92
CA ILE A 375 3.96 -34.60 -9.17
C ILE A 375 3.97 -33.91 -10.55
N VAL A 376 5.03 -33.15 -10.85
CA VAL A 376 5.14 -32.43 -12.12
C VAL A 376 5.24 -33.42 -13.29
N ALA A 377 5.93 -34.55 -13.14
CA ALA A 377 6.03 -35.61 -14.16
C ALA A 377 4.65 -36.14 -14.61
N VAL A 378 3.72 -36.34 -13.67
CA VAL A 378 2.35 -36.76 -13.98
C VAL A 378 1.59 -35.65 -14.69
N ALA A 379 1.69 -34.40 -14.18
CA ALA A 379 1.02 -33.23 -14.74
C ALA A 379 1.49 -32.91 -16.16
N ASP A 380 2.81 -32.93 -16.41
CA ASP A 380 3.42 -32.73 -17.71
C ASP A 380 3.01 -33.81 -18.73
N SER A 381 3.11 -35.08 -18.33
CA SER A 381 2.70 -36.20 -19.19
C SER A 381 1.21 -36.13 -19.57
N TYR A 382 0.35 -35.72 -18.61
CA TYR A 382 -1.08 -35.53 -18.89
C TYR A 382 -1.29 -34.40 -19.90
N ASP A 383 -0.69 -33.21 -19.69
CA ASP A 383 -0.84 -32.08 -20.61
C ASP A 383 -0.31 -32.46 -22.00
N ALA A 384 0.82 -33.15 -22.09
CA ALA A 384 1.37 -33.65 -23.33
C ALA A 384 0.43 -34.60 -24.10
N MET A 385 -0.39 -35.39 -23.39
CA MET A 385 -1.40 -36.27 -23.98
C MET A 385 -2.71 -35.56 -24.32
N ASN A 386 -3.10 -34.61 -23.51
CA ASN A 386 -4.37 -33.87 -23.62
C ASN A 386 -4.28 -32.68 -24.59
N SER A 387 -3.10 -32.23 -24.95
CA SER A 387 -2.88 -31.12 -25.86
C SER A 387 -2.70 -31.57 -27.34
N ARG A 388 -3.17 -30.71 -28.27
CA ARG A 388 -2.98 -30.93 -29.70
C ARG A 388 -1.52 -30.63 -30.09
N ARG A 389 -0.84 -31.56 -30.74
CA ARG A 389 0.51 -31.38 -31.32
C ARG A 389 0.46 -31.51 -32.84
N ILE A 390 1.50 -31.03 -33.56
CA ILE A 390 1.53 -31.04 -35.02
C ILE A 390 1.18 -32.41 -35.62
N TYR A 391 1.70 -33.46 -35.03
CA TYR A 391 1.60 -34.82 -35.55
C TYR A 391 0.48 -35.64 -34.88
N ARG A 392 -0.26 -35.05 -33.90
CA ARG A 392 -1.24 -35.80 -33.13
C ARG A 392 -2.34 -34.89 -32.56
N SER A 393 -3.59 -35.26 -32.79
CA SER A 393 -4.73 -34.70 -32.06
C SER A 393 -4.64 -35.08 -30.58
N ALA A 394 -5.27 -34.28 -29.68
CA ALA A 394 -5.44 -34.65 -28.29
C ALA A 394 -6.02 -36.06 -28.18
N LEU A 395 -5.51 -36.85 -27.23
CA LEU A 395 -6.04 -38.20 -27.00
C LEU A 395 -7.40 -38.12 -26.30
N PRO A 396 -8.31 -39.05 -26.59
CA PRO A 396 -9.53 -39.19 -25.81
C PRO A 396 -9.18 -39.45 -24.33
N VAL A 397 -9.95 -38.82 -23.42
CA VAL A 397 -9.73 -38.88 -21.95
C VAL A 397 -9.65 -40.34 -21.43
N GLY A 398 -10.46 -41.25 -22.02
CA GLY A 398 -10.41 -42.67 -21.65
C GLY A 398 -9.07 -43.34 -21.95
N ILE A 399 -8.43 -42.98 -23.13
CA ILE A 399 -7.10 -43.49 -23.48
C ILE A 399 -6.04 -42.91 -22.55
N ILE A 400 -6.12 -41.63 -22.21
CA ILE A 400 -5.19 -41.01 -21.26
C ILE A 400 -5.29 -41.70 -19.90
N TYR A 401 -6.51 -41.98 -19.44
CA TYR A 401 -6.75 -42.70 -18.19
C TYR A 401 -6.06 -44.06 -18.19
N GLU A 402 -6.29 -44.88 -19.22
CA GLU A 402 -5.66 -46.19 -19.37
C GLU A 402 -4.13 -46.12 -19.41
N GLU A 403 -3.55 -45.09 -20.11
CA GLU A 403 -2.11 -44.93 -20.20
C GLU A 403 -1.47 -44.55 -18.86
N ILE A 404 -2.09 -43.66 -18.08
CA ILE A 404 -1.61 -43.31 -16.73
C ILE A 404 -1.73 -44.52 -15.80
N GLN A 405 -2.84 -45.26 -15.86
CA GLN A 405 -3.05 -46.46 -15.06
C GLN A 405 -2.03 -47.56 -15.39
N LYS A 406 -1.72 -47.79 -16.65
CA LYS A 406 -0.72 -48.76 -17.13
C LYS A 406 0.69 -48.41 -16.65
N ASN A 407 1.03 -47.13 -16.62
CA ASN A 407 2.35 -46.64 -16.22
C ASN A 407 2.50 -46.38 -14.71
N ARG A 408 1.51 -46.75 -13.91
CA ARG A 408 1.53 -46.68 -12.47
C ARG A 408 2.61 -47.61 -11.89
N GLY A 409 3.56 -47.09 -11.13
CA GLY A 409 4.71 -47.81 -10.58
C GLY A 409 5.80 -48.11 -11.59
N ILE A 410 5.65 -47.66 -12.84
CA ILE A 410 6.65 -47.71 -13.92
C ILE A 410 7.20 -46.33 -14.23
N GLN A 411 6.39 -45.50 -14.85
CA GLN A 411 6.75 -44.10 -15.10
C GLN A 411 6.39 -43.24 -13.93
N PHE A 412 5.22 -43.44 -13.33
CA PHE A 412 4.64 -42.57 -12.31
C PHE A 412 4.66 -43.21 -10.93
N ASP A 413 4.85 -42.35 -9.91
CA ASP A 413 4.64 -42.76 -8.52
C ASP A 413 3.21 -43.32 -8.34
N PRO A 414 3.04 -44.55 -7.78
CA PRO A 414 1.73 -45.16 -7.66
C PRO A 414 0.73 -44.34 -6.84
N ASN A 415 1.17 -43.64 -5.79
CA ASN A 415 0.29 -42.84 -4.95
C ASN A 415 -0.17 -41.56 -5.68
N ILE A 416 0.74 -40.91 -6.38
CA ILE A 416 0.44 -39.69 -7.14
C ILE A 416 -0.45 -40.03 -8.35
N ALA A 417 -0.17 -41.14 -9.03
CA ALA A 417 -1.02 -41.64 -10.12
C ALA A 417 -2.44 -41.95 -9.64
N ASP A 418 -2.60 -42.59 -8.49
CA ASP A 418 -3.93 -42.90 -7.91
C ASP A 418 -4.72 -41.62 -7.58
N VAL A 419 -4.08 -40.60 -6.99
CA VAL A 419 -4.68 -39.27 -6.73
C VAL A 419 -5.13 -38.65 -8.04
N PHE A 420 -4.25 -38.63 -9.05
CA PHE A 420 -4.55 -38.02 -10.36
C PHE A 420 -5.70 -38.74 -11.08
N LEU A 421 -5.72 -40.08 -11.07
CA LEU A 421 -6.82 -40.89 -11.64
C LEU A 421 -8.15 -40.63 -10.93
N SER A 422 -8.13 -40.34 -9.62
CA SER A 422 -9.33 -39.94 -8.88
C SER A 422 -9.84 -38.59 -9.36
N LEU A 423 -8.95 -37.59 -9.51
CA LEU A 423 -9.30 -36.27 -10.04
C LEU A 423 -9.89 -36.37 -11.47
N MET A 424 -9.33 -37.24 -12.32
CA MET A 424 -9.89 -37.52 -13.66
C MET A 424 -11.31 -38.06 -13.61
N LYS A 425 -11.58 -39.05 -12.73
CA LYS A 425 -12.92 -39.67 -12.55
C LYS A 425 -13.96 -38.67 -12.04
N GLU A 426 -13.54 -37.75 -11.17
CA GLU A 426 -14.40 -36.75 -10.59
C GLU A 426 -14.63 -35.54 -11.51
N GLY A 427 -13.96 -35.48 -12.68
CA GLY A 427 -14.08 -34.38 -13.62
C GLY A 427 -13.39 -33.07 -13.15
N LYS A 428 -12.58 -33.13 -12.09
CA LYS A 428 -11.95 -31.96 -11.47
C LYS A 428 -10.75 -31.38 -12.26
N LEU A 429 -10.41 -31.94 -13.41
CA LEU A 429 -9.32 -31.46 -14.27
C LEU A 429 -9.76 -30.41 -15.29
N ASN A 430 -11.03 -29.97 -15.27
CA ASN A 430 -11.51 -28.91 -16.14
C ASN A 430 -11.06 -27.55 -15.59
N LEU A 431 -10.00 -26.96 -16.17
CA LEU A 431 -9.41 -25.71 -15.70
C LEU A 431 -10.33 -24.49 -15.87
N GLU A 432 -11.35 -24.56 -16.73
CA GLU A 432 -12.33 -23.50 -16.96
C GLU A 432 -13.36 -23.42 -15.80
N GLU A 433 -13.72 -24.56 -15.19
CA GLU A 433 -14.67 -24.63 -14.09
C GLU A 433 -14.00 -24.52 -12.69
N ALA A 434 -12.73 -24.84 -12.57
CA ALA A 434 -12.00 -24.80 -11.31
C ALA A 434 -11.73 -23.37 -10.79
N GLY A 435 -11.93 -22.33 -11.60
CA GLY A 435 -11.82 -20.93 -11.23
C GLY A 435 -13.03 -20.39 -10.46
N GLU A 436 -14.21 -21.04 -10.53
CA GLU A 436 -15.44 -20.51 -9.96
C GLU A 436 -15.83 -21.09 -8.58
N GLU A 437 -15.28 -22.23 -8.15
CA GLU A 437 -15.79 -22.93 -6.96
C GLU A 437 -15.02 -22.81 -5.64
N GLN A 438 -13.84 -22.17 -5.60
CA GLN A 438 -13.11 -22.07 -4.33
C GLN A 438 -12.68 -20.64 -4.01
N GLY A 439 -13.39 -20.02 -3.08
CA GLY A 439 -13.09 -18.72 -2.45
C GLY A 439 -11.67 -18.66 -1.85
N GLY A 440 -10.72 -18.48 -2.71
CA GLY A 440 -9.40 -17.96 -2.40
C GLY A 440 -9.47 -16.45 -2.55
N SER A 441 -9.01 -15.70 -1.57
CA SER A 441 -9.14 -14.25 -1.46
C SER A 441 -9.19 -13.53 -2.81
N ASP A 442 -10.20 -12.68 -3.00
CA ASP A 442 -10.44 -11.83 -4.20
C ASP A 442 -9.16 -11.21 -4.84
N GLU A 443 -8.12 -11.00 -4.00
CA GLU A 443 -6.82 -10.45 -4.44
C GLU A 443 -5.99 -11.41 -5.32
N MET A 444 -6.17 -12.71 -5.21
CA MET A 444 -5.38 -13.69 -6.00
C MET A 444 -6.04 -13.97 -7.35
N GLU A 445 -7.37 -14.01 -7.42
CA GLU A 445 -8.14 -14.13 -8.66
C GLU A 445 -8.04 -12.85 -9.51
N ASP A 446 -8.10 -11.68 -8.87
CA ASP A 446 -7.86 -10.40 -9.54
C ASP A 446 -6.42 -10.33 -10.11
N LEU A 447 -5.43 -10.88 -9.40
CA LEU A 447 -4.05 -10.97 -9.87
C LEU A 447 -3.90 -11.92 -11.07
N GLU A 448 -4.61 -13.04 -11.08
CA GLU A 448 -4.62 -13.99 -12.21
C GLU A 448 -5.31 -13.38 -13.43
N ARG A 449 -6.41 -12.65 -13.24
CA ARG A 449 -7.13 -11.94 -14.30
C ARG A 449 -6.33 -10.75 -14.85
N GLU A 450 -5.72 -9.93 -14.00
CA GLU A 450 -4.85 -8.83 -14.41
C GLU A 450 -3.59 -9.34 -15.13
N THR A 451 -3.03 -10.46 -14.67
CA THR A 451 -1.84 -11.07 -15.32
C THR A 451 -2.20 -11.67 -16.65
N GLY A 452 -3.37 -12.31 -16.79
CA GLY A 452 -3.86 -12.81 -18.08
C GLY A 452 -4.09 -11.68 -19.09
N LYS A 453 -4.66 -10.56 -18.64
CA LYS A 453 -4.85 -9.35 -19.44
C LYS A 453 -3.50 -8.72 -19.83
N PHE A 454 -2.59 -8.57 -18.86
CA PHE A 454 -1.24 -8.06 -19.10
C PHE A 454 -0.46 -8.91 -20.12
N LEU A 455 -0.54 -10.26 -20.03
CA LEU A 455 0.07 -11.17 -21.00
C LEU A 455 -0.54 -11.01 -22.40
N SER A 456 -1.86 -10.86 -22.48
CA SER A 456 -2.55 -10.56 -23.74
C SER A 456 -2.07 -9.23 -24.34
N ASP A 457 -1.94 -8.20 -23.50
CA ASP A 457 -1.47 -6.86 -23.91
C ASP A 457 0.02 -6.87 -24.29
N VAL A 458 0.87 -7.62 -23.57
CA VAL A 458 2.29 -7.82 -23.90
C VAL A 458 2.44 -8.61 -25.21
N MET A 459 1.65 -9.66 -25.42
CA MET A 459 1.66 -10.40 -26.68
C MET A 459 1.15 -9.57 -27.86
N ALA A 460 0.11 -8.75 -27.64
CA ALA A 460 -0.35 -7.78 -28.63
C ALA A 460 0.73 -6.73 -28.92
N THR A 461 1.45 -6.28 -27.91
CA THR A 461 2.55 -5.31 -28.03
C THR A 461 3.76 -5.96 -28.71
N MET A 462 4.10 -7.21 -28.39
CA MET A 462 5.19 -7.95 -29.07
C MET A 462 4.86 -8.19 -30.54
N ARG A 463 3.62 -8.59 -30.87
CA ARG A 463 3.18 -8.68 -32.28
C ARG A 463 3.24 -7.34 -32.99
N SER A 464 2.86 -6.24 -32.30
CA SER A 464 2.99 -4.90 -32.87
C SER A 464 4.45 -4.43 -32.96
N GLN A 465 5.36 -4.96 -32.15
CA GLN A 465 6.81 -4.72 -32.25
C GLN A 465 7.45 -5.54 -33.40
N GLU A 466 7.07 -6.80 -33.57
CA GLU A 466 7.50 -7.58 -34.75
C GLU A 466 7.02 -6.95 -36.07
N ASP A 467 5.81 -6.41 -36.09
CA ASP A 467 5.34 -5.61 -37.21
C ASP A 467 6.14 -4.30 -37.36
N ASN A 468 6.49 -3.63 -36.23
CA ASN A 468 7.31 -2.41 -36.25
C ASN A 468 8.78 -2.66 -36.62
N GLU A 469 9.38 -3.80 -36.29
CA GLU A 469 10.74 -4.14 -36.67
C GLU A 469 10.86 -4.46 -38.18
N ASN A 470 9.76 -4.80 -38.81
CA ASN A 470 9.73 -5.09 -40.25
C ASN A 470 9.55 -3.83 -41.10
N TYR A 471 9.08 -2.71 -40.52
CA TYR A 471 8.80 -1.47 -41.24
C TYR A 471 9.61 -0.29 -40.67
N ASP A 472 10.10 0.55 -41.58
CA ASP A 472 10.73 1.83 -41.18
C ASP A 472 9.65 2.81 -40.70
N TYR A 473 9.75 3.26 -39.44
CA TYR A 473 8.77 4.10 -38.78
C TYR A 473 8.53 5.46 -39.45
N LEU A 474 9.51 5.94 -40.20
CA LEU A 474 9.45 7.25 -40.88
C LEU A 474 8.76 7.15 -42.24
N THR A 475 9.12 6.14 -43.05
CA THR A 475 8.65 6.00 -44.43
C THR A 475 7.49 5.01 -44.58
N GLY A 476 7.26 4.13 -43.60
CA GLY A 476 6.26 3.06 -43.67
C GLY A 476 6.63 1.94 -44.65
N LEU A 477 7.83 1.95 -45.21
CA LEU A 477 8.35 0.91 -46.08
C LEU A 477 9.02 -0.20 -45.27
N PHE A 478 9.19 -1.39 -45.85
CA PHE A 478 9.95 -2.47 -45.21
C PHE A 478 11.37 -2.02 -44.86
N MET A 479 11.84 -2.45 -43.69
CA MET A 479 13.26 -2.35 -43.35
C MET A 479 14.11 -3.21 -44.30
N ARG A 480 15.39 -2.83 -44.47
CA ARG A 480 16.33 -3.51 -45.36
C ARG A 480 16.34 -5.02 -45.17
N SER A 481 16.47 -5.49 -43.90
CA SER A 481 16.58 -6.93 -43.60
C SER A 481 15.37 -7.72 -44.07
N LYS A 482 14.17 -7.23 -43.86
CA LYS A 482 12.93 -7.87 -44.30
C LYS A 482 12.72 -7.75 -45.80
N GLY A 483 13.03 -6.58 -46.35
CA GLY A 483 12.90 -6.32 -47.80
C GLY A 483 13.80 -7.20 -48.63
N GLU A 484 15.07 -7.42 -48.25
CA GLU A 484 16.01 -8.31 -48.95
C GLU A 484 15.46 -9.74 -49.03
N VAL A 485 14.91 -10.27 -47.94
CA VAL A 485 14.32 -11.62 -47.90
C VAL A 485 13.09 -11.72 -48.82
N MET A 486 12.20 -10.74 -48.76
CA MET A 486 10.98 -10.74 -49.59
C MET A 486 11.29 -10.57 -51.08
N ILE A 487 12.26 -9.70 -51.42
CA ILE A 487 12.71 -9.53 -52.81
C ILE A 487 13.31 -10.83 -53.32
N ALA A 488 14.18 -11.50 -52.52
CA ALA A 488 14.78 -12.76 -52.89
C ALA A 488 13.74 -13.87 -53.15
N GLN A 489 12.69 -13.94 -52.34
CA GLN A 489 11.59 -14.89 -52.55
C GLN A 489 10.80 -14.58 -53.82
N LEU A 490 10.39 -13.31 -54.00
CA LEU A 490 9.64 -12.90 -55.18
C LEU A 490 10.40 -13.11 -56.49
N MET A 491 11.73 -12.88 -56.50
CA MET A 491 12.58 -13.12 -57.68
C MET A 491 12.77 -14.59 -58.03
N GLN A 492 12.56 -15.51 -57.07
CA GLN A 492 12.52 -16.94 -57.33
C GLN A 492 11.19 -17.41 -57.98
N GLU A 493 10.08 -16.77 -57.62
CA GLU A 493 8.76 -17.16 -58.07
C GLU A 493 8.33 -16.47 -59.38
N HIS A 494 8.77 -15.22 -59.59
CA HIS A 494 8.37 -14.42 -60.76
C HIS A 494 9.52 -13.58 -61.31
N PRO A 495 9.65 -13.44 -62.65
CA PRO A 495 10.57 -12.47 -63.25
C PRO A 495 10.08 -11.03 -62.95
N GLY A 496 10.96 -10.21 -62.40
CA GLY A 496 10.62 -8.82 -61.99
C GLY A 496 11.74 -7.83 -62.25
N CYS A 497 11.45 -6.55 -62.07
CA CYS A 497 12.45 -5.48 -62.09
C CYS A 497 12.68 -4.97 -60.65
N LEU A 498 13.95 -4.75 -60.30
CA LEU A 498 14.36 -4.10 -59.08
C LEU A 498 14.73 -2.64 -59.41
N VAL A 499 14.08 -1.69 -58.71
CA VAL A 499 14.32 -0.27 -58.92
C VAL A 499 14.94 0.32 -57.66
N PHE A 500 16.08 0.97 -57.80
CA PHE A 500 16.74 1.73 -56.75
C PHE A 500 16.43 3.22 -56.93
N LEU A 501 15.95 3.84 -55.87
CA LEU A 501 15.66 5.27 -55.79
C LEU A 501 16.56 5.91 -54.72
N ASP A 502 17.17 7.06 -55.05
CA ASP A 502 17.92 7.88 -54.09
C ASP A 502 17.40 9.29 -54.09
N MET A 503 17.44 9.94 -52.91
CA MET A 503 16.97 11.32 -52.77
C MET A 503 18.14 12.29 -52.86
N ASP A 504 18.25 12.98 -53.99
CA ASP A 504 19.26 14.00 -54.20
C ASP A 504 19.14 15.18 -53.20
N ASN A 505 20.30 15.58 -52.69
CA ASN A 505 20.41 16.77 -51.85
C ASN A 505 19.67 16.73 -50.48
N LEU A 506 19.33 15.56 -49.95
CA LEU A 506 18.69 15.42 -48.62
C LEU A 506 19.52 16.15 -47.52
N LYS A 507 20.85 16.07 -47.63
CA LYS A 507 21.75 16.78 -46.71
C LYS A 507 21.54 18.30 -46.77
N LYS A 508 21.40 18.88 -47.96
CA LYS A 508 21.14 20.29 -48.15
C LYS A 508 19.77 20.72 -47.58
N ILE A 509 18.76 19.84 -47.68
CA ILE A 509 17.44 20.10 -47.07
C ILE A 509 17.60 20.14 -45.57
N ASN A 510 18.33 19.21 -44.97
CA ASN A 510 18.60 19.17 -43.53
C ASN A 510 19.39 20.38 -43.06
N ASP A 511 20.43 20.77 -43.82
CA ASP A 511 21.30 21.92 -43.47
C ASP A 511 20.55 23.27 -43.56
N LEU A 512 19.65 23.43 -44.52
CA LEU A 512 18.92 24.68 -44.78
C LEU A 512 17.62 24.80 -43.95
N PHE A 513 16.91 23.70 -43.76
CA PHE A 513 15.55 23.70 -43.20
C PHE A 513 15.38 22.83 -41.94
N GLY A 514 16.48 22.25 -41.45
CA GLY A 514 16.53 21.38 -40.28
C GLY A 514 16.06 19.94 -40.54
N HIS A 515 16.46 19.00 -39.65
CA HIS A 515 16.19 17.55 -39.79
C HIS A 515 14.70 17.23 -39.93
N LYS A 516 13.81 17.99 -39.30
CA LYS A 516 12.35 17.80 -39.46
C LYS A 516 11.86 18.03 -40.89
N ALA A 517 12.56 18.81 -41.69
CA ALA A 517 12.20 19.02 -43.08
C ALA A 517 12.68 17.84 -43.97
N GLY A 518 13.87 17.31 -43.69
CA GLY A 518 14.35 16.08 -44.30
C GLY A 518 13.50 14.85 -43.99
N ASP A 519 13.07 14.72 -42.72
CA ASP A 519 12.15 13.66 -42.30
C ASP A 519 10.81 13.72 -43.06
N ARG A 520 10.26 14.94 -43.25
CA ARG A 520 9.05 15.13 -44.05
C ARG A 520 9.24 14.76 -45.52
N ALA A 521 10.41 15.07 -46.10
CA ALA A 521 10.74 14.71 -47.48
C ALA A 521 10.85 13.19 -47.65
N LEU A 522 11.52 12.49 -46.71
CA LEU A 522 11.58 11.04 -46.69
C LEU A 522 10.21 10.38 -46.53
N LYS A 523 9.36 10.93 -45.66
CA LYS A 523 7.99 10.43 -45.47
C LYS A 523 7.14 10.59 -46.72
N LEU A 524 7.28 11.70 -47.44
CA LEU A 524 6.57 11.90 -48.73
C LEU A 524 7.05 10.92 -49.79
N LEU A 525 8.36 10.68 -49.86
CA LEU A 525 8.92 9.69 -50.78
C LEU A 525 8.44 8.27 -50.46
N GLY A 526 8.41 7.91 -49.16
CA GLY A 526 7.87 6.62 -48.69
C GLY A 526 6.41 6.40 -49.11
N ASN A 527 5.57 7.40 -48.91
CA ASN A 527 4.18 7.35 -49.35
C ASN A 527 4.04 7.22 -50.86
N LEU A 528 4.81 7.97 -51.63
CA LEU A 528 4.82 7.86 -53.09
C LEU A 528 5.23 6.47 -53.56
N ILE A 529 6.26 5.87 -52.96
CA ILE A 529 6.69 4.50 -53.28
C ILE A 529 5.57 3.53 -52.93
N ALA A 530 4.94 3.64 -51.77
CA ALA A 530 3.85 2.76 -51.37
C ALA A 530 2.65 2.85 -52.31
N ASP A 531 2.28 4.07 -52.75
CA ASP A 531 1.18 4.30 -53.71
C ASP A 531 1.46 3.73 -55.08
N VAL A 532 2.69 3.85 -55.56
CA VAL A 532 3.09 3.38 -56.92
C VAL A 532 3.33 1.87 -56.94
N THR A 533 3.78 1.29 -55.81
CA THR A 533 4.08 -0.14 -55.71
C THR A 533 2.89 -1.01 -55.34
N CYS A 534 1.65 -0.54 -55.44
CA CYS A 534 0.45 -1.29 -55.08
C CYS A 534 0.56 -2.80 -55.35
N GLY A 535 0.75 -3.61 -54.28
CA GLY A 535 0.95 -5.07 -54.38
C GLY A 535 2.38 -5.54 -54.58
N HIS A 536 3.39 -4.66 -54.60
CA HIS A 536 4.81 -4.97 -54.70
C HIS A 536 5.58 -4.56 -53.44
N VAL A 537 6.84 -5.01 -53.32
CA VAL A 537 7.65 -4.76 -52.13
C VAL A 537 8.44 -3.46 -52.25
N GLY A 538 8.13 -2.49 -51.43
CA GLY A 538 8.94 -1.27 -51.21
C GLY A 538 9.76 -1.37 -49.93
N CYS A 539 11.07 -1.14 -49.97
CA CYS A 539 11.94 -1.19 -48.80
C CYS A 539 12.91 -0.01 -48.73
N ARG A 540 13.28 0.37 -47.52
CA ARG A 540 14.25 1.40 -47.21
C ARG A 540 15.63 0.79 -46.96
N PHE A 541 16.67 1.22 -47.69
CA PHE A 541 18.05 0.75 -47.59
C PHE A 541 18.99 1.70 -46.83
N GLY A 542 18.62 2.95 -46.61
CA GLY A 542 19.43 3.96 -45.95
C GLY A 542 18.66 5.09 -45.29
#